data_21c73ccc27e75c7e0d05f6f27c4005b1
#
_entry.id   21c73ccc27e75c7e0d05f6f27c4005b1
#
_cell.length_a   1.000
_cell.length_b   1.000
_cell.length_c   1.000
_cell.angle_alpha   90.00
_cell.angle_beta   90.00
_cell.angle_gamma   90.00
#
_symmetry.space_group_name_H-M   'P 1'
#
loop_
_entity.id
_entity.type
_entity.pdbx_description
1 polymer ?
#
loop_
_entity_poly.entity_id
_entity_poly.type
_entity_poly.pdbx_seq_one_letter_code
_entity_poly.pdbx_strand_id
1 'polypeptide(L)'
;IRCFFQANFEGLALCILSLILFLVPGFLEEKMKIDLPPLFECIIYTFIYAAEILGEVNKYYTRIPGWDTMLHTLNGFLCAAIGFSLVDILNRKSKNINLSPFYLAVVGFCFSMTVGVIWEFFEYTMDSLFFLDMQKDFIVTKIGTVTLDPTKTQTPVIIDHITKTVIFTSTGKTYTIKGGYLDIGINDTMKD
;
A
#
# COMPACT_ATOMS: atom_id res chain seq x y z
N ILE A 1 18.62 -5.28 -18.16
CA ILE A 1 19.95 -5.03 -18.79
C ILE A 1 20.64 -3.86 -18.09
N ARG A 2 20.04 -2.64 -18.05
CA ARG A 2 20.65 -1.44 -17.42
C ARG A 2 21.03 -1.69 -15.96
N CYS A 3 20.14 -2.24 -15.14
CA CYS A 3 20.39 -2.55 -13.72
C CYS A 3 21.55 -3.54 -13.53
N PHE A 4 21.68 -4.54 -14.42
CA PHE A 4 22.78 -5.50 -14.41
C PHE A 4 24.14 -4.82 -14.63
N PHE A 5 24.25 -3.96 -15.64
CA PHE A 5 25.50 -3.24 -15.93
C PHE A 5 25.87 -2.17 -14.88
N GLN A 6 24.90 -1.67 -14.14
CA GLN A 6 25.11 -0.71 -13.05
C GLN A 6 25.33 -1.37 -11.69
N ALA A 7 25.41 -2.72 -11.65
CA ALA A 7 25.46 -3.51 -10.40
C ALA A 7 24.34 -3.16 -9.39
N ASN A 8 23.21 -2.70 -9.90
CA ASN A 8 22.01 -2.43 -9.10
C ASN A 8 21.21 -3.73 -8.93
N PHE A 9 21.60 -4.54 -7.94
CA PHE A 9 20.97 -5.84 -7.70
C PHE A 9 19.53 -5.72 -7.19
N GLU A 10 19.20 -4.68 -6.44
CA GLU A 10 17.84 -4.36 -6.02
C GLU A 10 16.94 -4.11 -7.24
N GLY A 11 17.30 -3.18 -8.11
CA GLY A 11 16.57 -2.91 -9.33
C GLY A 11 16.51 -4.12 -10.29
N LEU A 12 17.52 -5.01 -10.26
CA LEU A 12 17.47 -6.25 -11.02
C LEU A 12 16.43 -7.23 -10.46
N ALA A 13 16.37 -7.37 -9.12
CA ALA A 13 15.40 -8.21 -8.45
C ALA A 13 13.96 -7.71 -8.70
N LEU A 14 13.74 -6.41 -8.63
CA LEU A 14 12.45 -5.78 -8.95
C LEU A 14 12.04 -6.01 -10.41
N CYS A 15 12.97 -5.91 -11.36
CA CYS A 15 12.68 -6.23 -12.76
C CYS A 15 12.30 -7.70 -12.96
N ILE A 16 12.94 -8.63 -12.25
CA ILE A 16 12.58 -10.05 -12.29
C ILE A 16 11.20 -10.27 -11.67
N LEU A 17 10.92 -9.65 -10.54
CA LEU A 17 9.60 -9.68 -9.88
C LEU A 17 8.52 -9.17 -10.83
N SER A 18 8.74 -8.02 -11.48
CA SER A 18 7.80 -7.46 -12.46
C SER A 18 7.51 -8.44 -13.60
N LEU A 19 8.53 -9.12 -14.12
CA LEU A 19 8.34 -10.14 -15.17
C LEU A 19 7.49 -11.31 -14.68
N ILE A 20 7.68 -11.74 -13.44
CA ILE A 20 6.85 -12.79 -12.81
C ILE A 20 5.41 -12.31 -12.65
N LEU A 21 5.21 -11.10 -12.16
CA LEU A 21 3.88 -10.50 -11.98
C LEU A 21 3.11 -10.37 -13.29
N PHE A 22 3.79 -10.06 -14.41
CA PHE A 22 3.17 -10.03 -15.74
C PHE A 22 2.64 -11.39 -16.22
N LEU A 23 3.12 -12.49 -15.66
CA LEU A 23 2.61 -13.83 -15.98
C LEU A 23 1.37 -14.21 -15.15
N VAL A 24 1.12 -13.50 -14.04
CA VAL A 24 0.05 -13.86 -13.10
C VAL A 24 -1.35 -13.80 -13.72
N PRO A 25 -1.75 -12.76 -14.49
CA PRO A 25 -3.09 -12.72 -15.10
C PRO A 25 -3.36 -13.93 -15.97
N GLY A 26 -2.48 -14.25 -16.93
CA GLY A 26 -2.64 -15.41 -17.81
C GLY A 26 -2.66 -16.76 -17.07
N PHE A 27 -1.83 -16.90 -16.02
CA PHE A 27 -1.86 -18.09 -15.16
C PHE A 27 -3.19 -18.24 -14.41
N LEU A 28 -3.76 -17.12 -13.93
CA LEU A 28 -5.05 -17.13 -13.24
C LEU A 28 -6.19 -17.47 -14.20
N GLU A 29 -6.19 -16.93 -15.43
CA GLU A 29 -7.18 -17.27 -16.46
C GLU A 29 -7.19 -18.77 -16.75
N GLU A 30 -6.02 -19.36 -16.98
CA GLU A 30 -5.89 -20.78 -17.28
C GLU A 30 -6.36 -21.65 -16.10
N LYS A 31 -5.90 -21.34 -14.88
CA LYS A 31 -6.19 -22.14 -13.69
C LYS A 31 -7.64 -22.00 -13.21
N MET A 32 -8.19 -20.80 -13.27
CA MET A 32 -9.55 -20.53 -12.80
C MET A 32 -10.60 -20.72 -13.91
N LYS A 33 -10.17 -20.94 -15.15
CA LYS A 33 -11.05 -21.05 -16.34
C LYS A 33 -11.98 -19.86 -16.46
N ILE A 34 -11.43 -18.68 -16.27
CA ILE A 34 -12.09 -17.40 -16.48
C ILE A 34 -11.44 -16.70 -17.65
N ASP A 35 -12.20 -15.83 -18.30
CA ASP A 35 -11.76 -15.02 -19.44
C ASP A 35 -11.79 -13.57 -18.97
N LEU A 36 -10.64 -12.96 -18.79
CA LEU A 36 -10.54 -11.56 -18.36
C LEU A 36 -10.83 -10.64 -19.58
N PRO A 37 -11.67 -9.63 -19.41
CA PRO A 37 -11.83 -8.65 -20.47
C PRO A 37 -10.49 -7.99 -20.83
N PRO A 38 -10.15 -7.83 -22.13
CA PRO A 38 -8.85 -7.27 -22.54
C PRO A 38 -8.53 -5.90 -21.93
N LEU A 39 -9.56 -5.08 -21.70
CA LEU A 39 -9.40 -3.79 -21.01
C LEU A 39 -8.92 -3.99 -19.57
N PHE A 40 -9.44 -4.99 -18.88
CA PHE A 40 -9.06 -5.28 -17.48
C PHE A 40 -7.63 -5.79 -17.39
N GLU A 41 -7.22 -6.67 -18.31
CA GLU A 41 -5.81 -7.09 -18.42
C GLU A 41 -4.88 -5.90 -18.66
N CYS A 42 -5.23 -5.01 -19.60
CA CYS A 42 -4.45 -3.80 -19.85
C CYS A 42 -4.30 -2.92 -18.60
N ILE A 43 -5.34 -2.81 -17.79
CA ILE A 43 -5.29 -2.05 -16.53
C ILE A 43 -4.34 -2.73 -15.54
N ILE A 44 -4.43 -4.06 -15.38
CA ILE A 44 -3.53 -4.81 -14.48
C ILE A 44 -2.07 -4.66 -14.92
N TYR A 45 -1.76 -4.85 -16.20
CA TYR A 45 -0.39 -4.69 -16.70
C TYR A 45 0.13 -3.26 -16.55
N THR A 46 -0.71 -2.26 -16.79
CA THR A 46 -0.34 -0.86 -16.59
C THR A 46 -0.09 -0.56 -15.12
N PHE A 47 -0.90 -1.12 -14.22
CA PHE A 47 -0.73 -0.99 -12.77
C PHE A 47 0.60 -1.61 -12.31
N ILE A 48 0.90 -2.85 -12.70
CA ILE A 48 2.17 -3.52 -12.36
C ILE A 48 3.36 -2.70 -12.88
N TYR A 49 3.29 -2.20 -14.12
CA TYR A 49 4.33 -1.35 -14.69
C TYR A 49 4.50 -0.04 -13.89
N ALA A 50 3.39 0.59 -13.51
CA ALA A 50 3.40 1.84 -12.75
C ALA A 50 3.97 1.64 -11.34
N ALA A 51 3.61 0.56 -10.65
CA ALA A 51 4.09 0.26 -9.31
C ALA A 51 5.58 -0.11 -9.32
N GLU A 52 5.95 -1.14 -10.08
CA GLU A 52 7.29 -1.69 -10.02
C GLU A 52 8.32 -0.87 -10.80
N ILE A 53 8.03 -0.55 -12.07
CA ILE A 53 9.03 0.09 -12.94
C ILE A 53 9.06 1.60 -12.73
N LEU A 54 7.92 2.28 -12.74
CA LEU A 54 7.89 3.71 -12.49
C LEU A 54 8.09 4.01 -11.01
N GLY A 55 7.37 3.34 -10.12
CA GLY A 55 7.41 3.52 -8.68
C GLY A 55 8.78 3.23 -8.11
N GLU A 56 9.21 1.98 -8.15
CA GLU A 56 10.44 1.53 -7.50
C GLU A 56 11.70 1.82 -8.33
N VAL A 57 11.79 1.33 -9.58
CA VAL A 57 13.03 1.46 -10.38
C VAL A 57 13.31 2.91 -10.76
N ASN A 58 12.30 3.68 -11.13
CA ASN A 58 12.42 5.10 -11.49
C ASN A 58 12.22 6.05 -10.31
N LYS A 59 11.96 5.50 -9.11
CA LYS A 59 11.80 6.26 -7.85
C LYS A 59 10.66 7.27 -7.86
N TYR A 60 9.51 6.96 -8.51
CA TYR A 60 8.35 7.84 -8.54
C TYR A 60 7.70 7.96 -7.17
N TYR A 61 7.75 6.94 -6.33
CA TYR A 61 7.29 7.01 -4.94
C TYR A 61 7.93 8.17 -4.16
N THR A 62 9.19 8.48 -4.43
CA THR A 62 9.90 9.58 -3.75
C THR A 62 9.94 10.89 -4.53
N ARG A 63 9.70 10.85 -5.86
CA ARG A 63 9.82 12.03 -6.74
C ARG A 63 8.51 12.69 -7.06
N ILE A 64 7.42 11.94 -7.09
CA ILE A 64 6.09 12.41 -7.48
C ILE A 64 5.17 12.32 -6.27
N PRO A 65 4.85 13.46 -5.62
CA PRO A 65 3.94 13.46 -4.49
C PRO A 65 2.59 12.82 -4.83
N GLY A 66 2.13 11.92 -3.98
CA GLY A 66 0.84 11.22 -4.16
C GLY A 66 0.87 10.08 -5.17
N TRP A 67 2.04 9.68 -5.68
CA TRP A 67 2.17 8.52 -6.58
C TRP A 67 1.65 7.24 -5.91
N ASP A 68 2.05 7.02 -4.69
CA ASP A 68 1.66 5.92 -3.84
C ASP A 68 0.14 5.90 -3.62
N THR A 69 -0.40 6.92 -3.00
CA THR A 69 -1.85 7.07 -2.76
C THR A 69 -2.69 6.91 -4.05
N MET A 70 -2.19 7.37 -5.20
CA MET A 70 -2.85 7.14 -6.49
C MET A 70 -2.92 5.65 -6.82
N LEU A 71 -1.82 4.91 -6.62
CA LEU A 71 -1.78 3.48 -6.90
C LEU A 71 -2.67 2.70 -5.93
N HIS A 72 -2.64 3.02 -4.63
CA HIS A 72 -3.53 2.41 -3.63
C HIS A 72 -5.01 2.67 -3.97
N THR A 73 -5.36 3.90 -4.36
CA THR A 73 -6.71 4.24 -4.82
C THR A 73 -7.14 3.40 -6.03
N LEU A 74 -6.28 3.29 -7.06
CA LEU A 74 -6.55 2.47 -8.24
C LEU A 74 -6.70 0.99 -7.89
N ASN A 75 -5.82 0.47 -7.05
CA ASN A 75 -5.90 -0.91 -6.56
C ASN A 75 -7.21 -1.16 -5.79
N GLY A 76 -7.61 -0.21 -4.95
CA GLY A 76 -8.89 -0.25 -4.23
C GLY A 76 -10.09 -0.39 -5.18
N PHE A 77 -10.15 0.39 -6.25
CA PHE A 77 -11.19 0.27 -7.27
C PHE A 77 -11.14 -1.07 -8.01
N LEU A 78 -9.96 -1.56 -8.37
CA LEU A 78 -9.80 -2.86 -9.03
C LEU A 78 -10.27 -4.00 -8.12
N CYS A 79 -9.85 -4.00 -6.86
CA CYS A 79 -10.27 -5.00 -5.88
C CYS A 79 -11.78 -4.96 -5.62
N ALA A 80 -12.37 -3.75 -5.54
CA ALA A 80 -13.81 -3.61 -5.39
C ALA A 80 -14.58 -4.19 -6.60
N ALA A 81 -14.09 -3.93 -7.82
CA ALA A 81 -14.68 -4.49 -9.05
C ALA A 81 -14.56 -6.01 -9.10
N ILE A 82 -13.43 -6.57 -8.68
CA ILE A 82 -13.22 -8.03 -8.56
C ILE A 82 -14.21 -8.62 -7.54
N GLY A 83 -14.26 -8.07 -6.33
CA GLY A 83 -15.15 -8.54 -5.27
C GLY A 83 -16.63 -8.48 -5.68
N PHE A 84 -17.04 -7.39 -6.30
CA PHE A 84 -18.38 -7.25 -6.86
C PHE A 84 -18.68 -8.33 -7.92
N SER A 85 -17.77 -8.51 -8.88
CA SER A 85 -17.94 -9.45 -9.99
C SER A 85 -18.02 -10.90 -9.51
N LEU A 86 -17.19 -11.29 -8.55
CA LEU A 86 -17.20 -12.64 -7.97
C LEU A 86 -18.56 -12.97 -7.35
N VAL A 87 -19.11 -12.04 -6.58
CA VAL A 87 -20.40 -12.26 -5.91
C VAL A 87 -21.55 -12.15 -6.90
N ASP A 88 -21.48 -11.27 -7.91
CA ASP A 88 -22.50 -11.19 -8.97
C ASP A 88 -22.58 -12.48 -9.80
N ILE A 89 -21.44 -13.09 -10.14
CA ILE A 89 -21.39 -14.39 -10.81
C ILE A 89 -22.07 -15.48 -9.95
N LEU A 90 -21.80 -15.51 -8.65
CA LEU A 90 -22.43 -16.45 -7.73
C LEU A 90 -23.94 -16.21 -7.62
N ASN A 91 -24.35 -14.95 -7.54
CA ASN A 91 -25.73 -14.52 -7.47
C ASN A 91 -26.52 -14.97 -8.70
N ARG A 92 -25.97 -14.76 -9.90
CA ARG A 92 -26.60 -15.17 -11.17
C ARG A 92 -26.70 -16.67 -11.37
N LYS A 93 -25.72 -17.43 -10.85
CA LYS A 93 -25.69 -18.89 -10.94
C LYS A 93 -26.60 -19.59 -9.94
N SER A 94 -26.99 -18.92 -8.86
CA SER A 94 -27.80 -19.50 -7.79
C SER A 94 -29.30 -19.30 -8.09
N LYS A 95 -30.08 -20.38 -7.96
CA LYS A 95 -31.56 -20.32 -8.05
C LYS A 95 -32.22 -19.83 -6.77
N ASN A 96 -31.50 -19.90 -5.65
CA ASN A 96 -32.06 -19.68 -4.30
C ASN A 96 -31.55 -18.38 -3.66
N ILE A 97 -30.64 -17.67 -4.31
CA ILE A 97 -30.05 -16.43 -3.80
C ILE A 97 -30.39 -15.31 -4.79
N ASN A 98 -30.90 -14.21 -4.28
CA ASN A 98 -31.17 -13.00 -5.05
C ASN A 98 -30.69 -11.81 -4.25
N LEU A 99 -29.41 -11.47 -4.42
CA LEU A 99 -28.77 -10.36 -3.72
C LEU A 99 -29.07 -9.05 -4.42
N SER A 100 -29.39 -8.03 -3.64
CA SER A 100 -29.62 -6.69 -4.18
C SER A 100 -28.32 -6.06 -4.71
N PRO A 101 -28.38 -5.12 -5.67
CA PRO A 101 -27.20 -4.38 -6.13
C PRO A 101 -26.46 -3.67 -5.00
N PHE A 102 -27.17 -3.17 -4.00
CA PHE A 102 -26.57 -2.56 -2.82
C PHE A 102 -25.72 -3.55 -2.02
N TYR A 103 -26.23 -4.76 -1.81
CA TYR A 103 -25.47 -5.81 -1.11
C TYR A 103 -24.20 -6.20 -1.87
N LEU A 104 -24.28 -6.32 -3.21
CA LEU A 104 -23.11 -6.60 -4.06
C LEU A 104 -22.07 -5.48 -3.94
N ALA A 105 -22.50 -4.23 -3.90
CA ALA A 105 -21.60 -3.08 -3.71
C ALA A 105 -20.91 -3.11 -2.33
N VAL A 106 -21.67 -3.43 -1.27
CA VAL A 106 -21.10 -3.57 0.08
C VAL A 106 -20.05 -4.69 0.13
N VAL A 107 -20.32 -5.83 -0.50
CA VAL A 107 -19.35 -6.94 -0.53
C VAL A 107 -18.10 -6.56 -1.33
N GLY A 108 -18.25 -5.88 -2.46
CA GLY A 108 -17.13 -5.35 -3.24
C GLY A 108 -16.27 -4.38 -2.41
N PHE A 109 -16.90 -3.48 -1.69
CA PHE A 109 -16.22 -2.57 -0.75
C PHE A 109 -15.46 -3.34 0.35
N CYS A 110 -16.13 -4.29 1.02
CA CYS A 110 -15.48 -5.10 2.07
C CYS A 110 -14.30 -5.91 1.53
N PHE A 111 -14.43 -6.46 0.31
CA PHE A 111 -13.34 -7.18 -0.34
C PHE A 111 -12.14 -6.26 -0.59
N SER A 112 -12.37 -5.07 -1.14
CA SER A 112 -11.34 -4.07 -1.36
C SER A 112 -10.63 -3.68 -0.07
N MET A 113 -11.40 -3.34 0.97
CA MET A 113 -10.85 -3.00 2.29
C MET A 113 -10.02 -4.13 2.88
N THR A 114 -10.46 -5.37 2.73
CA THR A 114 -9.72 -6.54 3.24
C THR A 114 -8.38 -6.69 2.53
N VAL A 115 -8.36 -6.54 1.21
CA VAL A 115 -7.11 -6.62 0.43
C VAL A 115 -6.17 -5.49 0.81
N GLY A 116 -6.67 -4.25 0.94
CA GLY A 116 -5.89 -3.10 1.38
C GLY A 116 -5.25 -3.33 2.76
N VAL A 117 -6.05 -3.72 3.75
CA VAL A 117 -5.52 -3.99 5.11
C VAL A 117 -4.49 -5.12 5.13
N ILE A 118 -4.67 -6.18 4.33
CA ILE A 118 -3.66 -7.26 4.20
C ILE A 118 -2.38 -6.71 3.59
N TRP A 119 -2.47 -5.80 2.63
CA TRP A 119 -1.33 -5.15 2.02
C TRP A 119 -0.56 -4.29 3.03
N GLU A 120 -1.24 -3.47 3.83
CA GLU A 120 -0.63 -2.69 4.91
C GLU A 120 0.09 -3.57 5.95
N PHE A 121 -0.49 -4.72 6.29
CA PHE A 121 0.19 -5.69 7.15
C PHE A 121 1.46 -6.26 6.51
N PHE A 122 1.44 -6.47 5.20
CA PHE A 122 2.61 -6.90 4.45
C PHE A 122 3.70 -5.82 4.49
N GLU A 123 3.38 -4.57 4.16
CA GLU A 123 4.33 -3.45 4.19
C GLU A 123 4.94 -3.25 5.58
N TYR A 124 4.10 -3.19 6.61
CA TYR A 124 4.57 -3.12 8.00
C TYR A 124 5.53 -4.28 8.37
N THR A 125 5.21 -5.48 7.92
CA THR A 125 6.05 -6.66 8.19
C THR A 125 7.39 -6.56 7.49
N MET A 126 7.40 -6.11 6.25
CA MET A 126 8.63 -5.92 5.47
C MET A 126 9.52 -4.85 6.10
N ASP A 127 8.95 -3.73 6.52
CA ASP A 127 9.70 -2.66 7.18
C ASP A 127 10.23 -3.09 8.55
N SER A 128 9.41 -3.80 9.33
CA SER A 128 9.81 -4.26 10.68
C SER A 128 10.87 -5.36 10.68
N LEU A 129 10.84 -6.28 9.71
CA LEU A 129 11.75 -7.44 9.67
C LEU A 129 12.98 -7.20 8.82
N PHE A 130 12.84 -6.45 7.72
CA PHE A 130 13.90 -6.27 6.73
C PHE A 130 14.42 -4.82 6.67
N PHE A 131 13.86 -3.91 7.49
CA PHE A 131 14.21 -2.50 7.52
C PHE A 131 14.10 -1.83 6.14
N LEU A 132 13.03 -2.16 5.42
CA LEU A 132 12.66 -1.50 4.17
C LEU A 132 11.94 -0.17 4.49
N ASP A 133 11.46 0.51 3.49
CA ASP A 133 10.68 1.75 3.59
C ASP A 133 9.46 1.63 2.66
N MET A 134 8.65 0.58 2.89
CA MET A 134 7.43 0.37 2.13
C MET A 134 6.34 1.32 2.60
N GLN A 135 6.14 1.40 3.93
CA GLN A 135 5.33 2.46 4.54
C GLN A 135 6.17 3.74 4.59
N LYS A 136 5.74 4.77 3.87
CA LYS A 136 6.55 5.98 3.70
C LYS A 136 6.59 6.84 4.95
N ASP A 137 7.78 7.39 5.22
CA ASP A 137 8.00 8.32 6.32
C ASP A 137 7.30 9.66 6.09
N PHE A 138 6.62 10.16 7.13
CA PHE A 138 6.02 11.49 7.13
C PHE A 138 6.59 12.38 8.23
N ILE A 139 6.69 13.68 7.93
CA ILE A 139 7.04 14.69 8.92
C ILE A 139 5.76 15.41 9.35
N VAL A 140 5.40 15.27 10.62
CA VAL A 140 4.21 15.92 11.19
C VAL A 140 4.62 17.00 12.19
N THR A 141 3.87 18.12 12.19
CA THR A 141 4.15 19.26 13.06
C THR A 141 3.32 19.27 14.35
N LYS A 142 2.40 18.31 14.45
CA LYS A 142 1.48 18.19 15.59
C LYS A 142 1.25 16.73 15.94
N ILE A 143 1.34 16.40 17.22
CA ILE A 143 1.00 15.09 17.76
C ILE A 143 0.17 15.25 19.04
N GLY A 144 -0.66 14.23 19.31
CA GLY A 144 -1.40 14.11 20.58
C GLY A 144 -1.06 12.76 21.23
N THR A 145 -0.74 12.76 22.53
CA THR A 145 -0.43 11.53 23.23
C THR A 145 -0.87 11.58 24.69
N VAL A 146 -1.39 10.47 25.19
CA VAL A 146 -1.68 10.31 26.63
C VAL A 146 -0.46 9.84 27.42
N THR A 147 0.59 9.37 26.75
CA THR A 147 1.81 8.89 27.41
C THR A 147 2.52 9.99 28.22
N LEU A 148 2.37 11.24 27.81
CA LEU A 148 2.95 12.40 28.50
C LEU A 148 2.01 13.05 29.51
N ASP A 149 0.84 12.47 29.77
CA ASP A 149 -0.09 12.96 30.77
C ASP A 149 0.44 12.69 32.19
N PRO A 150 0.82 13.74 32.97
CA PRO A 150 1.36 13.57 34.30
C PRO A 150 0.30 13.11 35.32
N THR A 151 -0.98 13.32 35.01
CA THR A 151 -2.09 12.98 35.90
C THR A 151 -2.55 11.53 35.76
N LYS A 152 -2.14 10.83 34.70
CA LYS A 152 -2.54 9.46 34.36
C LYS A 152 -4.06 9.27 34.23
N THR A 153 -4.77 10.33 33.88
CA THR A 153 -6.25 10.34 33.68
C THR A 153 -6.64 10.13 32.23
N GLN A 154 -5.67 9.78 31.36
CA GLN A 154 -5.81 9.64 29.91
C GLN A 154 -6.19 10.95 29.20
N THR A 155 -5.75 12.08 29.76
CA THR A 155 -5.91 13.39 29.13
C THR A 155 -4.83 13.57 28.06
N PRO A 156 -5.19 13.78 26.77
CA PRO A 156 -4.19 13.95 25.73
C PRO A 156 -3.36 15.21 25.92
N VAL A 157 -2.05 15.06 25.90
CA VAL A 157 -1.11 16.18 25.79
C VAL A 157 -0.91 16.46 24.29
N ILE A 158 -1.24 17.68 23.88
CA ILE A 158 -1.09 18.13 22.50
C ILE A 158 0.24 18.88 22.38
N ILE A 159 1.10 18.40 21.50
CA ILE A 159 2.36 19.06 21.14
C ILE A 159 2.18 19.59 19.73
N ASP A 160 2.23 20.89 19.56
CA ASP A 160 2.02 21.57 18.29
C ASP A 160 3.27 22.37 17.88
N HIS A 161 3.32 22.79 16.61
CA HIS A 161 4.44 23.56 16.06
C HIS A 161 5.81 22.89 16.25
N ILE A 162 5.85 21.56 16.09
CA ILE A 162 7.09 20.79 16.21
C ILE A 162 8.00 21.18 15.03
N THR A 163 9.21 21.64 15.35
CA THR A 163 10.18 22.10 14.35
C THR A 163 11.30 21.09 14.09
N LYS A 164 11.52 20.17 15.02
CA LYS A 164 12.52 19.10 14.92
C LYS A 164 12.25 18.00 15.91
N THR A 165 12.72 16.80 15.58
CA THR A 165 12.86 15.66 16.50
C THR A 165 14.33 15.37 16.72
N VAL A 166 14.74 15.11 17.96
CA VAL A 166 16.10 14.72 18.31
C VAL A 166 16.08 13.37 19.02
N ILE A 167 16.77 12.41 18.45
CA ILE A 167 16.87 11.05 18.97
C ILE A 167 18.26 10.86 19.58
N PHE A 168 18.30 10.55 20.87
CA PHE A 168 19.52 10.17 21.57
C PHE A 168 19.59 8.65 21.68
N THR A 169 20.71 8.07 21.30
CA THR A 169 20.94 6.62 21.43
C THR A 169 21.80 6.30 22.66
N SER A 170 21.63 5.10 23.19
CA SER A 170 22.48 4.61 24.29
C SER A 170 23.98 4.52 23.95
N THR A 171 24.30 4.52 22.64
CA THR A 171 25.68 4.53 22.13
C THR A 171 26.28 5.94 22.05
N GLY A 172 25.56 6.97 22.50
CA GLY A 172 26.01 8.37 22.48
C GLY A 172 25.82 9.06 21.11
N LYS A 173 25.26 8.39 20.12
CA LYS A 173 24.92 9.03 18.82
C LYS A 173 23.66 9.84 18.96
N THR A 174 23.60 10.96 18.23
CA THR A 174 22.44 11.84 18.17
C THR A 174 22.02 12.02 16.73
N TYR A 175 20.71 11.84 16.45
CA TYR A 175 20.12 12.07 15.14
C TYR A 175 19.11 13.22 15.23
N THR A 176 19.16 14.13 14.28
CA THR A 176 18.24 15.28 14.24
C THR A 176 17.45 15.25 12.93
N ILE A 177 16.13 15.17 13.06
CA ILE A 177 15.17 15.24 11.97
C ILE A 177 14.57 16.64 11.99
N LYS A 178 14.73 17.39 10.90
CA LYS A 178 14.24 18.77 10.76
C LYS A 178 12.81 18.77 10.22
N GLY A 179 12.06 19.81 10.61
CA GLY A 179 10.72 20.08 10.07
C GLY A 179 9.58 19.57 10.93
N GLY A 180 9.81 18.65 11.87
CA GLY A 180 8.76 18.14 12.72
C GLY A 180 9.10 16.86 13.45
N TYR A 181 8.08 16.08 13.76
CA TYR A 181 8.15 14.75 14.32
C TYR A 181 8.13 13.73 13.18
N LEU A 182 9.02 12.74 13.22
CA LEU A 182 9.06 11.66 12.24
C LEU A 182 7.99 10.62 12.59
N ASP A 183 7.08 10.42 11.67
CA ASP A 183 6.11 9.35 11.67
C ASP A 183 6.53 8.29 10.64
N ILE A 184 6.76 7.07 11.09
CA ILE A 184 7.38 6.00 10.32
C ILE A 184 6.35 5.02 9.73
N GLY A 185 5.20 5.51 9.34
CA GLY A 185 4.24 4.67 8.61
C GLY A 185 2.77 4.88 8.90
N ILE A 186 2.36 5.35 10.11
CA ILE A 186 0.93 5.43 10.42
C ILE A 186 0.17 6.43 9.54
N ASN A 187 0.80 7.55 9.18
CA ASN A 187 0.20 8.51 8.26
C ASN A 187 0.10 7.99 6.84
N ASP A 188 0.99 7.13 6.43
CA ASP A 188 0.96 6.45 5.14
C ASP A 188 -0.21 5.47 5.09
N THR A 189 -0.21 4.47 5.97
CA THR A 189 -1.29 3.50 6.14
C THR A 189 -2.69 4.12 6.20
N MET A 190 -2.84 5.29 6.86
CA MET A 190 -4.15 5.95 7.02
C MET A 190 -4.56 6.79 5.81
N LYS A 191 -3.66 7.05 4.86
CA LYS A 191 -3.97 7.74 3.59
C LYS A 191 -4.32 6.77 2.48
N ASP A 192 -3.77 5.58 2.53
CA ASP A 192 -3.91 4.51 1.56
C ASP A 192 -5.10 3.61 1.86
#